data_938b67136e55e373ddd69e8ad8067a92
#
_entry.id   938b67136e55e373ddd69e8ad8067a92
#
_cell.length_a   1.000
_cell.length_b   1.000
_cell.length_c   1.000
_cell.angle_alpha   90.00
_cell.angle_beta   90.00
_cell.angle_gamma   90.00
#
_symmetry.space_group_name_H-M   'P 1'
#
loop_
_entity.id
_entity.type
_entity.pdbx_description
1 polymer ?
#
loop_
_entity_poly.entity_id
_entity_poly.type
_entity_poly.pdbx_seq_one_letter_code
_entity_poly.pdbx_strand_id
1 'polypeptide(L)'
;FYVAYEEAEVEKQAFAYDAEHPKKYWGIRLNKTYVYAAARNAVIQMAIHDEVFYEMAMQEEIELTDDEKQTLKMRTNEFWQDLVEDGKDVLLGVQEADIAETMRRIAYAEKYQSIYAQMEGASYEDYDFSGDAYTRLLEKQDYSINKNVVKRLGVGSITLQY
;
A
#
# COMPACT_ATOMS: atom_id res chain seq x y z
N PHE A 1 2.49 -0.43 6.77
CA PHE A 1 1.50 0.39 6.10
C PHE A 1 0.63 -0.44 5.15
N TYR A 2 1.17 -0.99 4.05
CA TYR A 2 0.39 -1.70 3.01
C TYR A 2 -0.46 -2.85 3.55
N VAL A 3 0.04 -3.59 4.54
CA VAL A 3 -0.74 -4.68 5.18
C VAL A 3 -1.95 -4.11 5.92
N ALA A 4 -1.77 -3.05 6.72
CA ALA A 4 -2.88 -2.42 7.45
C ALA A 4 -3.93 -1.84 6.48
N TYR A 5 -3.48 -1.20 5.40
CA TYR A 5 -4.37 -0.67 4.37
C TYR A 5 -5.22 -1.78 3.71
N GLU A 6 -4.58 -2.84 3.23
CA GLU A 6 -5.26 -3.95 2.56
C GLU A 6 -6.20 -4.71 3.51
N GLU A 7 -5.78 -4.90 4.77
CA GLU A 7 -6.63 -5.53 5.79
C GLU A 7 -7.91 -4.71 6.02
N ALA A 8 -7.81 -3.39 6.12
CA ALA A 8 -8.96 -2.51 6.27
C ALA A 8 -9.94 -2.65 5.08
N GLU A 9 -9.43 -2.73 3.85
CA GLU A 9 -10.26 -2.93 2.65
C GLU A 9 -10.94 -4.31 2.63
N VAL A 10 -10.21 -5.36 3.00
CA VAL A 10 -10.78 -6.72 3.11
C VAL A 10 -11.84 -6.78 4.22
N GLU A 11 -11.64 -6.11 5.35
CA GLU A 11 -12.61 -6.10 6.43
C GLU A 11 -13.91 -5.40 6.08
N LYS A 12 -13.87 -4.29 5.35
CA LYS A 12 -15.09 -3.67 4.81
C LYS A 12 -15.90 -4.67 3.98
N GLN A 13 -15.22 -5.46 3.14
CA GLN A 13 -15.87 -6.50 2.34
C GLN A 13 -16.38 -7.66 3.21
N ALA A 14 -15.63 -8.04 4.24
CA ALA A 14 -16.00 -9.09 5.19
C ALA A 14 -17.26 -8.74 5.97
N PHE A 15 -17.36 -7.51 6.46
CA PHE A 15 -18.57 -7.02 7.14
C PHE A 15 -19.77 -6.94 6.20
N ALA A 16 -19.60 -6.55 4.95
CA ALA A 16 -20.66 -6.54 3.95
C ALA A 16 -21.14 -7.96 3.60
N TYR A 17 -20.25 -8.96 3.70
CA TYR A 17 -20.56 -10.35 3.39
C TYR A 17 -21.24 -11.07 4.57
N ASP A 18 -20.70 -10.99 5.77
CA ASP A 18 -21.22 -11.61 7.00
C ASP A 18 -20.77 -10.78 8.22
N ALA A 19 -21.62 -9.82 8.64
CA ALA A 19 -21.30 -8.93 9.76
C ALA A 19 -21.16 -9.66 11.11
N GLU A 20 -21.79 -10.85 11.28
CA GLU A 20 -21.70 -11.63 12.53
C GLU A 20 -20.38 -12.43 12.59
N HIS A 21 -19.83 -12.80 11.44
CA HIS A 21 -18.63 -13.66 11.36
C HIS A 21 -17.61 -13.15 10.32
N PRO A 22 -17.15 -11.89 10.37
CA PRO A 22 -16.31 -11.31 9.33
C PRO A 22 -15.00 -12.10 9.11
N LYS A 23 -14.44 -12.69 10.15
CA LYS A 23 -13.20 -13.50 10.05
C LYS A 23 -13.30 -14.70 9.11
N LYS A 24 -14.50 -15.23 8.86
CA LYS A 24 -14.71 -16.33 7.90
C LYS A 24 -14.40 -15.90 6.47
N TYR A 25 -14.55 -14.61 6.15
CA TYR A 25 -14.31 -14.08 4.82
C TYR A 25 -12.87 -14.31 4.33
N TRP A 26 -11.89 -14.21 5.22
CA TRP A 26 -10.49 -14.46 4.90
C TRP A 26 -10.22 -15.86 4.31
N GLY A 27 -10.98 -16.86 4.72
CA GLY A 27 -10.90 -18.23 4.24
C GLY A 27 -11.75 -18.53 3.01
N ILE A 28 -12.52 -17.56 2.50
CA ILE A 28 -13.37 -17.77 1.32
C ILE A 28 -12.51 -17.79 0.05
N ARG A 29 -12.96 -18.58 -0.91
CA ARG A 29 -12.32 -18.68 -2.21
C ARG A 29 -13.11 -17.90 -3.27
N LEU A 30 -12.53 -16.81 -3.74
CA LEU A 30 -13.07 -15.99 -4.83
C LEU A 30 -12.20 -16.17 -6.07
N ASN A 31 -12.81 -16.38 -7.23
CA ASN A 31 -12.09 -16.53 -8.50
C ASN A 31 -10.90 -17.49 -8.45
N LYS A 32 -11.08 -18.66 -7.78
CA LYS A 32 -10.06 -19.71 -7.59
C LYS A 32 -8.94 -19.37 -6.60
N THR A 33 -8.93 -18.20 -5.98
CA THR A 33 -7.92 -17.74 -5.02
C THR A 33 -8.58 -17.48 -3.67
N TYR A 34 -7.92 -17.83 -2.56
CA TYR A 34 -8.39 -17.46 -1.22
C TYR A 34 -8.21 -15.97 -0.99
N VAL A 35 -9.15 -15.35 -0.23
CA VAL A 35 -9.10 -13.91 0.09
C VAL A 35 -7.76 -13.53 0.71
N TYR A 36 -7.28 -14.27 1.72
CA TYR A 36 -5.97 -13.99 2.35
C TYR A 36 -4.80 -14.03 1.35
N ALA A 37 -4.86 -14.90 0.35
CA ALA A 37 -3.80 -15.02 -0.65
C ALA A 37 -3.87 -13.88 -1.68
N ALA A 38 -5.07 -13.45 -2.03
CA ALA A 38 -5.30 -12.29 -2.89
C ALA A 38 -4.83 -11.00 -2.20
N ALA A 39 -5.23 -10.78 -0.95
CA ALA A 39 -4.80 -9.64 -0.13
C ALA A 39 -3.28 -9.58 0.03
N ARG A 40 -2.64 -10.71 0.36
CA ARG A 40 -1.18 -10.77 0.43
C ARG A 40 -0.50 -10.40 -0.88
N ASN A 41 -1.07 -10.83 -2.00
CA ASN A 41 -0.53 -10.46 -3.31
C ASN A 41 -0.73 -8.97 -3.60
N ALA A 42 -1.89 -8.40 -3.25
CA ALA A 42 -2.17 -6.98 -3.39
C ALA A 42 -1.16 -6.12 -2.60
N VAL A 43 -0.87 -6.48 -1.34
CA VAL A 43 0.18 -5.82 -0.52
C VAL A 43 1.53 -5.78 -1.23
N ILE A 44 1.93 -6.89 -1.84
CA ILE A 44 3.20 -6.97 -2.56
C ILE A 44 3.17 -6.08 -3.80
N GLN A 45 2.07 -6.10 -4.56
CA GLN A 45 1.94 -5.28 -5.77
C GLN A 45 1.90 -3.79 -5.46
N MET A 46 1.20 -3.37 -4.41
CA MET A 46 1.22 -1.97 -3.95
C MET A 46 2.62 -1.52 -3.57
N ALA A 47 3.36 -2.33 -2.83
CA ALA A 47 4.73 -1.98 -2.44
C ALA A 47 5.69 -1.87 -3.64
N ILE A 48 5.54 -2.75 -4.65
CA ILE A 48 6.33 -2.66 -5.89
C ILE A 48 5.95 -1.41 -6.68
N HIS A 49 4.65 -1.14 -6.79
CA HIS A 49 4.12 0.01 -7.50
C HIS A 49 4.70 1.32 -6.95
N ASP A 50 4.59 1.51 -5.65
CA ASP A 50 5.07 2.75 -5.03
C ASP A 50 6.59 2.87 -5.09
N GLU A 51 7.33 1.77 -4.98
CA GLU A 51 8.79 1.80 -5.15
C GLU A 51 9.18 2.19 -6.58
N VAL A 52 8.50 1.66 -7.60
CA VAL A 52 8.75 2.02 -9.01
C VAL A 52 8.53 3.52 -9.23
N PHE A 53 7.39 4.05 -8.82
CA PHE A 53 7.10 5.48 -9.00
C PHE A 53 7.97 6.36 -8.10
N TYR A 54 8.35 5.91 -6.91
CA TYR A 54 9.30 6.62 -6.06
C TYR A 54 10.68 6.75 -6.72
N GLU A 55 11.23 5.65 -7.24
CA GLU A 55 12.51 5.68 -7.93
C GLU A 55 12.48 6.58 -9.17
N MET A 56 11.39 6.54 -9.93
CA MET A 56 11.20 7.45 -11.07
C MET A 56 11.11 8.91 -10.60
N ALA A 57 10.41 9.21 -9.52
CA ALA A 57 10.33 10.54 -8.93
C ALA A 57 11.71 11.08 -8.51
N MET A 58 12.54 10.21 -7.95
CA MET A 58 13.92 10.57 -7.55
C MET A 58 14.83 10.84 -8.76
N GLN A 59 14.68 10.06 -9.84
CA GLN A 59 15.43 10.27 -11.08
C GLN A 59 15.07 11.58 -11.77
N GLU A 60 13.82 12.00 -11.69
CA GLU A 60 13.30 13.24 -12.26
C GLU A 60 13.39 14.42 -11.27
N GLU A 61 14.07 14.26 -10.14
CA GLU A 61 14.30 15.29 -9.13
C GLU A 61 12.99 15.98 -8.66
N ILE A 62 11.90 15.19 -8.55
CA ILE A 62 10.60 15.70 -8.09
C ILE A 62 10.68 16.15 -6.64
N GLU A 63 10.12 17.33 -6.36
CA GLU A 63 9.99 17.85 -5.01
C GLU A 63 8.53 17.98 -4.58
N LEU A 64 8.23 17.69 -3.32
CA LEU A 64 6.92 17.97 -2.72
C LEU A 64 6.79 19.48 -2.44
N THR A 65 5.63 20.03 -2.71
CA THR A 65 5.28 21.40 -2.30
C THR A 65 5.13 21.48 -0.77
N ASP A 66 5.07 22.69 -0.23
CA ASP A 66 4.89 22.86 1.21
C ASP A 66 3.54 22.33 1.71
N ASP A 67 2.48 22.45 0.92
CA ASP A 67 1.16 21.90 1.23
C ASP A 67 1.18 20.36 1.22
N GLU A 68 1.86 19.75 0.25
CA GLU A 68 2.04 18.29 0.19
C GLU A 68 2.87 17.77 1.37
N LYS A 69 3.93 18.49 1.77
CA LYS A 69 4.73 18.17 2.97
C LYS A 69 3.89 18.26 4.26
N GLN A 70 3.02 19.26 4.36
CA GLN A 70 2.12 19.39 5.49
C GLN A 70 1.09 18.25 5.54
N THR A 71 0.50 17.91 4.41
CA THR A 71 -0.44 16.77 4.27
C THR A 71 0.25 15.45 4.64
N LEU A 72 1.46 15.22 4.12
CA LEU A 72 2.28 14.06 4.46
C LEU A 72 2.50 13.96 5.98
N LYS A 73 2.88 15.07 6.61
CA LYS A 73 3.10 15.11 8.07
C LYS A 73 1.83 14.75 8.85
N MET A 74 0.67 15.27 8.45
CA MET A 74 -0.60 14.94 9.10
C MET A 74 -0.93 13.45 8.96
N ARG A 75 -0.93 12.93 7.73
CA ARG A 75 -1.20 11.51 7.45
C ARG A 75 -0.25 10.57 8.20
N THR A 76 1.03 10.94 8.29
CA THR A 76 2.04 10.16 9.01
C THR A 76 1.74 10.12 10.51
N ASN A 77 1.42 11.27 11.11
CA ASN A 77 1.12 11.36 12.52
C ASN A 77 -0.17 10.59 12.87
N GLU A 78 -1.22 10.74 12.08
CA GLU A 78 -2.49 10.02 12.27
C GLU A 78 -2.24 8.50 12.23
N PHE A 79 -1.61 7.99 11.19
CA PHE A 79 -1.32 6.58 11.07
C PHE A 79 -0.43 6.04 12.21
N TRP A 80 0.58 6.83 12.65
CA TRP A 80 1.42 6.45 13.79
C TRP A 80 0.63 6.41 15.09
N GLN A 81 -0.25 7.39 15.33
CA GLN A 81 -1.10 7.41 16.52
C GLN A 81 -2.03 6.19 16.57
N ASP A 82 -2.68 5.84 15.47
CA ASP A 82 -3.54 4.66 15.36
C ASP A 82 -2.76 3.36 15.70
N LEU A 83 -1.53 3.23 15.20
CA LEU A 83 -0.67 2.09 15.52
C LEU A 83 -0.35 2.01 17.02
N VAL A 84 -0.02 3.14 17.64
CA VAL A 84 0.35 3.21 19.06
C VAL A 84 -0.87 2.97 19.97
N GLU A 85 -2.02 3.56 19.65
CA GLU A 85 -3.26 3.39 20.42
C GLU A 85 -3.71 1.92 20.44
N ASP A 86 -3.50 1.21 19.33
CA ASP A 86 -3.81 -0.23 19.24
C ASP A 86 -2.67 -1.14 19.75
N GLY A 87 -1.54 -0.57 20.21
CA GLY A 87 -0.35 -1.31 20.62
C GLY A 87 0.33 -2.12 19.51
N LYS A 88 0.06 -1.76 18.27
CA LYS A 88 0.58 -2.46 17.08
C LYS A 88 2.03 -2.11 16.80
N ASP A 89 2.49 -0.93 17.18
CA ASP A 89 3.88 -0.50 17.10
C ASP A 89 4.82 -1.48 17.81
N VAL A 90 4.48 -1.85 19.05
CA VAL A 90 5.24 -2.83 19.85
C VAL A 90 5.12 -4.23 19.28
N LEU A 91 3.90 -4.65 18.88
CA LEU A 91 3.66 -5.97 18.32
C LEU A 91 4.45 -6.21 17.02
N LEU A 92 4.53 -5.19 16.17
CA LEU A 92 5.22 -5.25 14.89
C LEU A 92 6.70 -4.91 14.97
N GLY A 93 7.13 -4.31 16.08
CA GLY A 93 8.51 -3.85 16.28
C GLY A 93 8.90 -2.71 15.31
N VAL A 94 7.94 -1.87 14.93
CA VAL A 94 8.16 -0.72 14.05
C VAL A 94 8.35 0.56 14.86
N GLN A 95 9.06 1.53 14.31
CA GLN A 95 9.28 2.83 14.89
C GLN A 95 8.62 3.92 14.05
N GLU A 96 8.34 5.07 14.66
CA GLU A 96 7.77 6.22 13.95
C GLU A 96 8.58 6.61 12.71
N ALA A 97 9.92 6.53 12.80
CA ALA A 97 10.81 6.81 11.68
C ALA A 97 10.62 5.86 10.49
N ASP A 98 10.30 4.59 10.74
CA ASP A 98 10.04 3.60 9.68
C ASP A 98 8.74 3.94 8.93
N ILE A 99 7.73 4.35 9.69
CA ILE A 99 6.44 4.78 9.14
C ILE A 99 6.62 6.09 8.36
N ALA A 100 7.33 7.07 8.93
CA ALA A 100 7.58 8.35 8.28
C ALA A 100 8.31 8.17 6.94
N GLU A 101 9.32 7.32 6.88
CA GLU A 101 10.04 7.03 5.63
C GLU A 101 9.14 6.33 4.60
N THR A 102 8.31 5.37 5.02
CA THR A 102 7.37 4.70 4.12
C THR A 102 6.35 5.69 3.56
N MET A 103 5.73 6.51 4.42
CA MET A 103 4.76 7.51 4.00
C MET A 103 5.37 8.58 3.09
N ARG A 104 6.65 8.94 3.33
CA ARG A 104 7.38 9.84 2.44
C ARG A 104 7.52 9.24 1.04
N ARG A 105 7.94 7.98 0.92
CA ARG A 105 8.07 7.30 -0.38
C ARG A 105 6.75 7.25 -1.12
N ILE A 106 5.67 6.90 -0.43
CA ILE A 106 4.31 6.88 -0.99
C ILE A 106 3.93 8.26 -1.54
N ALA A 107 4.16 9.34 -0.78
CA ALA A 107 3.80 10.69 -1.23
C ALA A 107 4.53 11.11 -2.52
N TYR A 108 5.80 10.76 -2.66
CA TYR A 108 6.55 10.99 -3.91
C TYR A 108 6.03 10.11 -5.05
N ALA A 109 5.72 8.85 -4.78
CA ALA A 109 5.17 7.92 -5.75
C ALA A 109 3.81 8.40 -6.29
N GLU A 110 2.87 8.75 -5.40
CA GLU A 110 1.55 9.29 -5.75
C GLU A 110 1.67 10.55 -6.61
N LYS A 111 2.56 11.46 -6.23
CA LYS A 111 2.81 12.68 -7.00
C LYS A 111 3.33 12.38 -8.40
N TYR A 112 4.34 11.52 -8.50
CA TYR A 112 4.93 11.22 -9.80
C TYR A 112 4.02 10.37 -10.69
N GLN A 113 3.25 9.45 -10.12
CA GLN A 113 2.20 8.73 -10.85
C GLN A 113 1.23 9.71 -11.53
N SER A 114 0.79 10.76 -10.81
CA SER A 114 -0.08 11.79 -11.37
C SER A 114 0.58 12.55 -12.53
N ILE A 115 1.84 12.95 -12.35
CA ILE A 115 2.63 13.63 -13.40
C ILE A 115 2.81 12.72 -14.61
N TYR A 116 3.20 11.46 -14.37
CA TYR A 116 3.46 10.50 -15.44
C TYR A 116 2.20 10.17 -16.25
N ALA A 117 1.08 9.95 -15.57
CA ALA A 117 -0.22 9.72 -16.23
C ALA A 117 -0.60 10.90 -17.13
N GLN A 118 -0.43 12.14 -16.68
CA GLN A 118 -0.68 13.33 -17.48
C GLN A 118 0.25 13.41 -18.70
N MET A 119 1.54 13.09 -18.55
CA MET A 119 2.51 13.08 -19.65
C MET A 119 2.14 12.05 -20.73
N GLU A 120 1.63 10.91 -20.33
CA GLU A 120 1.20 9.83 -21.22
C GLU A 120 -0.24 10.03 -21.76
N GLY A 121 -0.94 11.07 -21.34
CA GLY A 121 -2.32 11.35 -21.75
C GLY A 121 -3.33 10.32 -21.25
N ALA A 122 -3.04 9.71 -20.10
CA ALA A 122 -3.84 8.68 -19.45
C ALA A 122 -4.45 9.19 -18.13
N SER A 123 -5.36 8.44 -17.53
CA SER A 123 -5.87 8.72 -16.19
C SER A 123 -4.91 8.23 -15.11
N TYR A 124 -5.06 8.75 -13.89
CA TYR A 124 -4.29 8.29 -12.73
C TYR A 124 -4.52 6.79 -12.48
N GLU A 125 -5.77 6.35 -12.58
CA GLU A 125 -6.21 4.97 -12.34
C GLU A 125 -5.64 3.96 -13.36
N ASP A 126 -5.34 4.39 -14.58
CA ASP A 126 -4.68 3.54 -15.58
C ASP A 126 -3.28 3.07 -15.12
N TYR A 127 -2.69 3.85 -14.22
CA TYR A 127 -1.38 3.59 -13.62
C TYR A 127 -1.46 3.06 -12.19
N ASP A 128 -2.62 2.70 -11.66
CA ASP A 128 -2.73 1.96 -10.40
C ASP A 128 -2.06 0.58 -10.49
N PHE A 129 -1.68 0.00 -9.37
CA PHE A 129 -0.96 -1.29 -9.31
C PHE A 129 -1.66 -2.44 -10.04
N SER A 130 -2.95 -2.34 -10.33
CA SER A 130 -3.75 -3.29 -11.13
C SER A 130 -4.07 -2.78 -12.54
N GLY A 131 -3.60 -1.59 -12.92
CA GLY A 131 -3.87 -0.96 -14.21
C GLY A 131 -3.10 -1.57 -15.37
N ASP A 132 -3.70 -1.61 -16.55
CA ASP A 132 -3.07 -2.16 -17.75
C ASP A 132 -1.87 -1.31 -18.21
N ALA A 133 -1.94 0.02 -18.03
CA ALA A 133 -0.85 0.91 -18.38
C ALA A 133 0.36 0.70 -17.45
N TYR A 134 0.09 0.55 -16.14
CA TYR A 134 1.12 0.22 -15.17
C TYR A 134 1.75 -1.15 -15.44
N THR A 135 0.97 -2.16 -15.80
CA THR A 135 1.50 -3.49 -16.14
C THR A 135 2.53 -3.39 -17.27
N ARG A 136 2.23 -2.61 -18.33
CA ARG A 136 3.17 -2.36 -19.45
C ARG A 136 4.39 -1.53 -19.03
N LEU A 137 4.24 -0.63 -18.07
CA LEU A 137 5.37 0.12 -17.50
C LEU A 137 6.28 -0.81 -16.71
N LEU A 138 5.70 -1.65 -15.84
CA LEU A 138 6.42 -2.58 -14.97
C LEU A 138 7.25 -3.61 -15.77
N GLU A 139 6.76 -4.07 -16.92
CA GLU A 139 7.50 -4.98 -17.83
C GLU A 139 8.84 -4.38 -18.33
N LYS A 140 8.98 -3.07 -18.28
CA LYS A 140 10.19 -2.34 -18.71
C LYS A 140 11.14 -2.02 -17.55
N GLN A 141 10.70 -2.29 -16.31
CA GLN A 141 11.49 -2.02 -15.10
C GLN A 141 12.31 -3.24 -14.70
N ASP A 142 13.54 -3.00 -14.27
CA ASP A 142 14.38 -4.03 -13.65
C ASP A 142 14.23 -3.95 -12.13
N TYR A 143 13.50 -4.89 -11.55
CA TYR A 143 13.26 -4.92 -10.11
C TYR A 143 13.45 -6.33 -9.54
N SER A 144 13.77 -6.41 -8.27
CA SER A 144 13.92 -7.68 -7.57
C SER A 144 13.10 -7.70 -6.28
N ILE A 145 12.51 -8.86 -5.98
CA ILE A 145 11.72 -9.06 -4.76
C ILE A 145 12.51 -9.91 -3.76
N ASN A 146 12.60 -9.41 -2.52
CA ASN A 146 13.18 -10.19 -1.44
C ASN A 146 12.22 -11.33 -1.03
N LYS A 147 12.46 -12.52 -1.59
CA LYS A 147 11.62 -13.73 -1.37
C LYS A 147 11.54 -14.13 0.11
N ASN A 148 12.53 -13.79 0.94
CA ASN A 148 12.51 -14.12 2.37
C ASN A 148 11.54 -13.20 3.13
N VAL A 149 11.45 -11.92 2.75
CA VAL A 149 10.46 -11.00 3.30
C VAL A 149 9.06 -11.44 2.89
N VAL A 150 8.85 -11.67 1.60
CA VAL A 150 7.56 -12.11 1.05
C VAL A 150 7.05 -13.39 1.73
N LYS A 151 7.92 -14.37 2.00
CA LYS A 151 7.52 -15.62 2.69
C LYS A 151 7.02 -15.39 4.12
N ARG A 152 7.48 -14.34 4.79
CA ARG A 152 7.11 -13.99 6.17
C ARG A 152 5.94 -13.03 6.27
N LEU A 153 5.52 -12.48 5.14
CA LEU A 153 4.43 -11.52 5.10
C LEU A 153 3.11 -12.20 5.48
N GLY A 154 2.59 -11.85 6.64
CA GLY A 154 1.25 -12.24 7.11
C GLY A 154 0.23 -11.15 6.80
N VAL A 155 -1.01 -11.53 6.57
CA VAL A 155 -2.17 -10.65 6.44
C VAL A 155 -3.32 -11.18 7.29
N GLY A 156 -4.21 -10.29 7.74
CA GLY A 156 -5.37 -10.67 8.57
C GLY A 156 -5.11 -10.63 10.07
N SER A 157 -4.03 -9.97 10.53
CA SER A 157 -3.67 -9.88 11.96
C SER A 157 -3.27 -8.48 12.44
N ILE A 158 -3.22 -7.49 11.53
CA ILE A 158 -2.75 -6.13 11.85
C ILE A 158 -3.89 -5.11 11.80
N THR A 159 -5.13 -5.54 11.76
CA THR A 159 -6.27 -4.64 11.61
C THR A 159 -6.27 -3.54 12.65
N LEU A 160 -6.22 -2.29 12.16
CA LEU A 160 -6.44 -1.11 12.97
C LEU A 160 -7.94 -0.91 13.16
N GLN A 161 -8.38 -0.58 14.38
CA GLN A 161 -9.77 -0.21 14.63
C GLN A 161 -9.93 1.26 14.25
N TYR A 162 -10.70 1.53 13.19
CA TYR A 162 -11.13 2.89 12.82
C TYR A 162 -12.50 3.20 13.39
#